data_abe948d4be4014f69eb268f6c55d9ed5
#
_entry.id   abe948d4be4014f69eb268f6c55d9ed5
#
_cell.length_a   1.000
_cell.length_b   1.000
_cell.length_c   1.000
_cell.angle_alpha   90.00
_cell.angle_beta   90.00
_cell.angle_gamma   90.00
#
_symmetry.space_group_name_H-M   'P 1'
#
loop_
_entity.id
_entity.type
_entity.pdbx_description
1 polymer ?
#
loop_
_entity_poly.entity_id
_entity_poly.type
_entity_poly.pdbx_seq_one_letter_code
_entity_poly.pdbx_strand_id
1 'polypeptide(L)'
;MKIAACEVRPDEKASFARWAREYHAEIAEYSEVPSLANTDLVYGCEGVTMLGQGKIDRELLTEYKKLGVKCISTRTIGSDHIDLNAAKELGIHVCNANYAPDGVADFTIMMILM
;
A
#
# COMPACT_ATOMS: atom_id res chain seq x y z
N MET A 1 8.97 10.07 -4.34
CA MET A 1 7.84 9.13 -4.44
C MET A 1 6.85 9.42 -3.33
N LYS A 2 5.59 9.46 -3.64
CA LYS A 2 4.54 9.64 -2.64
C LYS A 2 3.78 8.34 -2.43
N ILE A 3 3.57 7.96 -1.17
CA ILE A 3 2.94 6.71 -0.79
C ILE A 3 1.75 7.00 0.13
N ALA A 4 0.61 6.38 -0.16
CA ALA A 4 -0.54 6.41 0.74
C ALA A 4 -0.48 5.17 1.63
N ALA A 5 -0.32 5.38 2.93
CA ALA A 5 -0.32 4.29 3.91
C ALA A 5 -1.71 4.22 4.54
N CYS A 6 -2.46 3.20 4.17
CA CYS A 6 -3.82 2.98 4.67
C CYS A 6 -3.82 1.97 5.82
N GLU A 7 -4.86 1.98 6.63
CA GLU A 7 -5.00 1.09 7.78
C GLU A 7 -3.79 1.16 8.72
N VAL A 8 -3.26 2.38 8.91
CA VAL A 8 -2.08 2.58 9.75
C VAL A 8 -2.46 2.42 11.23
N ARG A 9 -1.74 1.56 11.91
CA ARG A 9 -1.91 1.31 13.34
C ARG A 9 -0.95 2.19 14.13
N PRO A 10 -1.28 2.54 15.39
CA PRO A 10 -0.41 3.38 16.19
C PRO A 10 1.02 2.85 16.36
N ASP A 11 1.18 1.53 16.40
CA ASP A 11 2.50 0.89 16.53
C ASP A 11 3.33 0.96 15.26
N GLU A 12 2.73 1.29 14.11
CA GLU A 12 3.42 1.39 12.83
C GLU A 12 3.93 2.79 12.51
N LYS A 13 3.44 3.81 13.21
CA LYS A 13 3.74 5.21 12.87
C LYS A 13 5.23 5.55 12.92
N ALA A 14 5.94 5.01 13.89
CA ALA A 14 7.38 5.28 14.01
C ALA A 14 8.17 4.72 12.82
N SER A 15 7.79 3.53 12.35
CA SER A 15 8.43 2.91 11.19
C SER A 15 8.21 3.73 9.92
N PHE A 16 6.98 4.18 9.68
CA PHE A 16 6.69 5.02 8.50
C PHE A 16 7.44 6.34 8.56
N ALA A 17 7.47 6.98 9.72
CA ALA A 17 8.20 8.25 9.86
C ALA A 17 9.70 8.07 9.60
N ARG A 18 10.28 6.98 10.11
CA ARG A 18 11.68 6.67 9.89
C ARG A 18 11.99 6.47 8.40
N TRP A 19 11.20 5.64 7.71
CA TRP A 19 11.43 5.36 6.31
C TRP A 19 11.21 6.56 5.41
N ALA A 20 10.21 7.40 5.75
CA ALA A 20 9.99 8.65 5.01
C ALA A 20 11.23 9.53 5.02
N ARG A 21 11.90 9.63 6.19
CA ARG A 21 13.13 10.43 6.31
C ARG A 21 14.31 9.78 5.59
N GLU A 22 14.51 8.48 5.76
CA GLU A 22 15.68 7.81 5.20
C GLU A 22 15.69 7.78 3.68
N TYR A 23 14.51 7.62 3.07
CA TYR A 23 14.41 7.49 1.61
C TYR A 23 13.84 8.73 0.95
N HIS A 24 13.67 9.83 1.70
CA HIS A 24 13.11 11.08 1.19
C HIS A 24 11.78 10.89 0.48
N ALA A 25 10.95 9.99 1.01
CA ALA A 25 9.63 9.69 0.47
C ALA A 25 8.57 10.46 1.26
N GLU A 26 7.50 10.87 0.57
CA GLU A 26 6.31 11.38 1.24
C GLU A 26 5.39 10.22 1.56
N ILE A 27 5.09 10.02 2.83
CA ILE A 27 4.16 8.98 3.27
C ILE A 27 2.98 9.65 3.96
N ALA A 28 1.82 9.58 3.31
CA ALA A 28 0.57 10.08 3.89
C ALA A 28 -0.10 8.94 4.64
N GLU A 29 -0.34 9.12 5.94
CA GLU A 29 -0.84 8.06 6.83
C GLU A 29 -2.33 8.24 7.07
N TYR A 30 -3.08 7.16 6.86
CA TYR A 30 -4.54 7.12 7.06
C TYR A 30 -4.92 5.87 7.85
N SER A 31 -5.96 5.97 8.67
CA SER A 31 -6.51 4.82 9.37
C SER A 31 -7.58 4.09 8.56
N GLU A 32 -8.06 4.69 7.48
CA GLU A 32 -9.16 4.17 6.66
C GLU A 32 -8.77 2.89 5.92
N VAL A 33 -9.76 2.03 5.71
CA VAL A 33 -9.62 0.83 4.88
C VAL A 33 -9.79 1.27 3.41
N PRO A 34 -8.90 0.88 2.50
CA PRO A 34 -9.04 1.26 1.10
C PRO A 34 -10.35 0.79 0.48
N SER A 35 -11.04 1.69 -0.22
CA SER A 35 -12.30 1.38 -0.90
C SER A 35 -12.55 2.37 -2.04
N LEU A 36 -13.57 2.10 -2.85
CA LEU A 36 -13.97 3.03 -3.90
C LEU A 36 -14.47 4.36 -3.35
N ALA A 37 -14.94 4.37 -2.10
CA ALA A 37 -15.44 5.59 -1.46
C ALA A 37 -14.33 6.55 -1.04
N ASN A 38 -13.07 6.10 -0.98
CA ASN A 38 -11.96 6.92 -0.51
C ASN A 38 -10.75 6.90 -1.45
N THR A 39 -10.97 6.77 -2.75
CA THR A 39 -9.87 6.80 -3.72
C THR A 39 -9.13 8.13 -3.75
N ASP A 40 -9.72 9.19 -3.23
CA ASP A 40 -9.07 10.49 -3.09
C ASP A 40 -7.83 10.42 -2.18
N LEU A 41 -7.76 9.46 -1.27
CA LEU A 41 -6.60 9.30 -0.38
C LEU A 41 -5.32 8.97 -1.16
N VAL A 42 -5.43 8.39 -2.35
CA VAL A 42 -4.27 8.00 -3.15
C VAL A 42 -3.93 9.01 -4.24
N TYR A 43 -4.58 10.16 -4.27
CA TYR A 43 -4.30 11.21 -5.25
C TYR A 43 -2.82 11.61 -5.19
N GLY A 44 -2.18 11.58 -6.34
CA GLY A 44 -0.76 11.94 -6.44
C GLY A 44 0.20 10.91 -5.89
N CYS A 45 -0.28 9.75 -5.47
CA CYS A 45 0.55 8.69 -4.92
C CYS A 45 0.93 7.67 -5.99
N GLU A 46 2.16 7.18 -5.94
CA GLU A 46 2.63 6.12 -6.81
C GLU A 46 2.53 4.75 -6.14
N GLY A 47 2.50 4.71 -4.81
CA GLY A 47 2.39 3.48 -4.04
C GLY A 47 1.30 3.57 -3.00
N VAL A 48 0.69 2.43 -2.70
CA VAL A 48 -0.32 2.29 -1.64
C VAL A 48 0.06 1.10 -0.79
N THR A 49 0.09 1.29 0.52
CA THR A 49 0.31 0.17 1.45
C THR A 49 -0.89 0.02 2.37
N MET A 50 -1.21 -1.22 2.72
CA MET A 50 -2.45 -1.54 3.45
C MET A 50 -2.31 -2.81 4.29
N LEU A 51 -3.28 -3.05 5.15
CA LEU A 51 -3.49 -4.35 5.79
C LEU A 51 -4.57 -5.12 5.01
N GLY A 52 -5.06 -6.22 5.55
CA GLY A 52 -5.92 -7.13 4.81
C GLY A 52 -7.41 -7.00 5.05
N GLN A 53 -7.89 -5.89 5.60
CA GLN A 53 -9.30 -5.74 5.94
C GLN A 53 -10.18 -5.36 4.74
N GLY A 54 -9.60 -4.70 3.75
CA GLY A 54 -10.34 -4.27 2.58
C GLY A 54 -10.15 -5.23 1.41
N LYS A 55 -11.17 -5.34 0.57
CA LYS A 55 -11.08 -6.13 -0.65
C LYS A 55 -10.59 -5.25 -1.78
N ILE A 56 -9.46 -5.61 -2.36
CA ILE A 56 -8.84 -4.85 -3.45
C ILE A 56 -9.18 -5.56 -4.75
N ASP A 57 -10.35 -5.21 -5.29
CA ASP A 57 -10.88 -5.85 -6.49
C ASP A 57 -10.50 -5.10 -7.77
N ARG A 58 -10.96 -5.62 -8.90
CA ARG A 58 -10.65 -5.04 -10.20
C ARG A 58 -11.12 -3.59 -10.33
N GLU A 59 -12.29 -3.26 -9.79
CA GLU A 59 -12.80 -1.88 -9.87
C GLU A 59 -11.87 -0.91 -9.15
N LEU A 60 -11.46 -1.26 -7.93
CA LEU A 60 -10.56 -0.41 -7.16
C LEU A 60 -9.19 -0.29 -7.82
N LEU A 61 -8.66 -1.40 -8.32
CA LEU A 61 -7.38 -1.39 -9.03
C LEU A 61 -7.43 -0.54 -10.29
N THR A 62 -8.54 -0.59 -11.01
CA THR A 62 -8.72 0.23 -12.22
C THR A 62 -8.69 1.71 -11.87
N GLU A 63 -9.38 2.12 -10.80
CA GLU A 63 -9.34 3.50 -10.34
C GLU A 63 -7.95 3.92 -9.89
N TYR A 64 -7.25 3.05 -9.17
CA TYR A 64 -5.88 3.33 -8.75
C TYR A 64 -4.96 3.52 -9.95
N LYS A 65 -5.12 2.69 -10.98
CA LYS A 65 -4.32 2.84 -12.20
C LYS A 65 -4.55 4.18 -12.86
N LYS A 66 -5.79 4.64 -12.93
CA LYS A 66 -6.12 5.96 -13.49
C LYS A 66 -5.49 7.10 -12.69
N LEU A 67 -5.34 6.92 -11.39
CA LEU A 67 -4.76 7.92 -10.51
C LEU A 67 -3.24 7.91 -10.47
N GLY A 68 -2.60 6.98 -11.18
CA GLY A 68 -1.15 6.90 -11.27
C GLY A 68 -0.49 5.96 -10.28
N VAL A 69 -1.25 5.12 -9.60
CA VAL A 69 -0.69 4.11 -8.69
C VAL A 69 0.03 3.05 -9.50
N LYS A 70 1.29 2.79 -9.15
CA LYS A 70 2.14 1.81 -9.85
C LYS A 70 2.39 0.57 -9.03
N CYS A 71 2.31 0.65 -7.72
CA CYS A 71 2.55 -0.50 -6.85
C CYS A 71 1.64 -0.49 -5.63
N ILE A 72 1.32 -1.69 -5.16
CA ILE A 72 0.54 -1.92 -3.97
C ILE A 72 1.32 -2.88 -3.06
N SER A 73 1.38 -2.56 -1.79
CA SER A 73 2.04 -3.41 -0.81
C SER A 73 1.09 -3.71 0.33
N THR A 74 0.87 -4.98 0.61
CA THR A 74 0.07 -5.38 1.76
C THR A 74 1.00 -5.78 2.91
N ARG A 75 0.72 -5.24 4.10
CA ARG A 75 1.51 -5.55 5.30
C ARG A 75 1.01 -6.83 5.96
N THR A 76 0.68 -7.82 5.12
CA THR A 76 0.22 -9.15 5.53
C THR A 76 0.99 -10.20 4.75
N ILE A 77 1.04 -11.41 5.30
CA ILE A 77 1.69 -12.53 4.60
C ILE A 77 0.81 -12.99 3.44
N GLY A 78 -0.51 -13.07 3.65
CA GLY A 78 -1.45 -13.46 2.61
C GLY A 78 -1.85 -12.30 1.71
N SER A 79 -2.21 -12.59 0.47
CA SER A 79 -2.66 -11.59 -0.50
C SER A 79 -4.02 -11.96 -1.10
N ASP A 80 -4.79 -12.79 -0.43
CA ASP A 80 -6.09 -13.28 -0.93
C ASP A 80 -7.12 -12.17 -1.11
N HIS A 81 -6.96 -11.05 -0.40
CA HIS A 81 -7.84 -9.91 -0.50
C HIS A 81 -7.58 -9.04 -1.73
N ILE A 82 -6.54 -9.35 -2.50
CA ILE A 82 -6.16 -8.59 -3.70
C ILE A 82 -6.41 -9.43 -4.94
N ASP A 83 -7.07 -8.84 -5.94
CA ASP A 83 -7.24 -9.47 -7.25
C ASP A 83 -5.92 -9.39 -8.03
N LEU A 84 -5.09 -10.41 -7.86
CA LEU A 84 -3.75 -10.44 -8.46
C LEU A 84 -3.79 -10.48 -9.99
N ASN A 85 -4.82 -11.11 -10.57
CA ASN A 85 -4.96 -11.17 -12.02
C ASN A 85 -5.26 -9.78 -12.58
N ALA A 86 -6.15 -9.04 -11.93
CA ALA A 86 -6.47 -7.67 -12.35
C ALA A 86 -5.26 -6.76 -12.21
N ALA A 87 -4.50 -6.88 -11.12
CA ALA A 87 -3.29 -6.09 -10.92
C ALA A 87 -2.27 -6.35 -12.03
N LYS A 88 -2.08 -7.61 -12.39
CA LYS A 88 -1.15 -7.97 -13.47
C LYS A 88 -1.59 -7.39 -14.80
N GLU A 89 -2.87 -7.49 -15.13
CA GLU A 89 -3.41 -6.94 -16.38
C GLU A 89 -3.26 -5.43 -16.45
N LEU A 90 -3.40 -4.75 -15.32
CA LEU A 90 -3.30 -3.29 -15.25
C LEU A 90 -1.86 -2.81 -15.11
N GLY A 91 -0.90 -3.71 -14.98
CA GLY A 91 0.50 -3.34 -14.80
C GLY A 91 0.82 -2.79 -13.41
N ILE A 92 0.02 -3.13 -12.41
CA ILE A 92 0.25 -2.72 -11.03
C ILE A 92 1.07 -3.81 -10.33
N HIS A 93 2.20 -3.41 -9.75
CA HIS A 93 3.06 -4.33 -9.04
C HIS A 93 2.52 -4.57 -7.63
N VAL A 94 2.44 -5.84 -7.21
CA VAL A 94 1.91 -6.20 -5.89
C VAL A 94 2.99 -6.91 -5.09
N CYS A 95 3.17 -6.46 -3.84
CA CYS A 95 4.11 -7.05 -2.89
C CYS A 95 3.38 -7.46 -1.63
N ASN A 96 3.86 -8.49 -0.96
CA ASN A 96 3.35 -8.89 0.36
C ASN A 96 4.50 -9.16 1.31
N ALA A 97 4.17 -9.31 2.59
CA ALA A 97 5.18 -9.60 3.61
C ALA A 97 5.40 -11.11 3.72
N ASN A 98 6.65 -11.54 3.58
CA ASN A 98 7.02 -12.95 3.69
C ASN A 98 7.77 -13.25 4.99
N TYR A 99 7.76 -12.32 5.95
CA TYR A 99 8.55 -12.40 7.17
C TYR A 99 7.67 -12.64 8.39
N ALA A 100 8.34 -12.87 9.53
CA ALA A 100 7.69 -12.83 10.82
C ALA A 100 6.98 -11.47 11.01
N PRO A 101 5.90 -11.40 11.81
CA PRO A 101 5.12 -10.16 11.97
C PRO A 101 5.93 -8.96 12.43
N ASP A 102 7.00 -9.18 13.18
CA ASP A 102 7.87 -8.08 13.61
C ASP A 102 8.58 -7.48 12.40
N GLY A 103 8.45 -6.19 12.21
CA GLY A 103 9.07 -5.51 11.10
C GLY A 103 8.33 -5.62 9.77
N VAL A 104 7.08 -6.11 9.77
CA VAL A 104 6.28 -6.21 8.53
C VAL A 104 6.15 -4.85 7.85
N ALA A 105 5.87 -3.79 8.61
CA ALA A 105 5.74 -2.46 8.03
C ALA A 105 7.05 -2.00 7.41
N ASP A 106 8.17 -2.22 8.06
CA ASP A 106 9.50 -1.88 7.52
C ASP A 106 9.76 -2.60 6.20
N PHE A 107 9.47 -3.89 6.16
CA PHE A 107 9.71 -4.71 4.98
C PHE A 107 8.86 -4.23 3.79
N THR A 108 7.57 -3.99 4.00
CA THR A 108 6.70 -3.59 2.89
C THR A 108 7.04 -2.20 2.37
N ILE A 109 7.43 -1.27 3.24
CA ILE A 109 7.87 0.05 2.81
C ILE A 109 9.16 -0.06 2.00
N MET A 110 10.11 -0.88 2.44
CA MET A 110 11.36 -1.09 1.73
C MET A 110 11.09 -1.65 0.32
N MET A 111 10.16 -2.59 0.17
CA MET A 111 9.81 -3.14 -1.14
C MET A 111 9.21 -2.10 -2.07
N ILE A 112 8.40 -1.20 -1.56
CA ILE A 112 7.83 -0.11 -2.37
C ILE A 112 8.93 0.84 -2.86
N LEU A 113 9.90 1.13 -1.99
CA LEU A 113 10.96 2.11 -2.27
C LEU A 113 12.13 1.55 -3.09
N MET A 114 12.21 0.25 -3.21
CA MET A 114 13.21 -0.39 -4.06
C MET A 114 12.82 -0.34 -5.52
#